data_307ab956533faec08df50a6aa2d674de
#
_entry.id   307ab956533faec08df50a6aa2d674de
#
_cell.length_a   1.000
_cell.length_b   1.000
_cell.length_c   1.000
_cell.angle_alpha   90.00
_cell.angle_beta   90.00
_cell.angle_gamma   90.00
#
_symmetry.space_group_name_H-M   'P 1'
#
loop_
_entity.id
_entity.type
_entity.pdbx_description
1 polymer ?
#
loop_
_entity_poly.entity_id
_entity_poly.type
_entity_poly.pdbx_seq_one_letter_code
_entity_poly.pdbx_strand_id
1 'polypeptide(L)'
;MFVRAFTLRDFRSWDEVTIEPGPGSMVFVGPNGHGKTNLLESLGYLSTLSSHRVSSDAPLIRAGADRAFTGASVVNQGRELTIDVEILDGKTNKARINRSPARRPREILGVLQSVLFAPEDLSLVRGDPGDRRRYLDELLTTRRPRIAGVRADYEKVLRQRSALLKTAGGALRRGMQSSDGASALATLDVWDGHLAAHGAALLASRIGLVHELMPFVAQSYSSIAPESRPATIRYRSSLAEALPPEFADPERDPELDDVEVLEAAFLHQLSQMRQREIERGVCLVGPHRDDLELNLGDQPAKGFASHGESWSFALSLRLASFSLLRTEGTDPVLMLDDVFAELDRKRRSALARVAADAEQVLITAAVAEDVPPELDAVKMEVQAVQRDTSRVSTISSASTSRASVSEAATSGELDR
;
A
#
# COMPACT_ATOMS: atom_id res chain seq x y z
N MET A 1 -7.41 -12.34 -10.31
CA MET A 1 -5.96 -12.16 -10.65
C MET A 1 -5.12 -13.07 -9.81
N PHE A 2 -4.07 -13.69 -10.39
CA PHE A 2 -3.12 -14.47 -9.60
C PHE A 2 -1.70 -14.36 -10.16
N VAL A 3 -0.72 -14.51 -9.29
CA VAL A 3 0.69 -14.66 -9.61
C VAL A 3 0.92 -16.13 -9.96
N ARG A 4 1.28 -16.42 -11.21
CA ARG A 4 1.62 -17.78 -11.66
C ARG A 4 2.99 -18.19 -11.19
N ALA A 5 3.95 -17.30 -11.31
CA ALA A 5 5.32 -17.49 -10.85
C ALA A 5 5.94 -16.17 -10.42
N PHE A 6 6.85 -16.20 -9.46
CA PHE A 6 7.66 -15.04 -9.11
C PHE A 6 9.10 -15.44 -8.77
N THR A 7 10.03 -14.56 -9.05
CA THR A 7 11.47 -14.79 -8.91
C THR A 7 12.11 -13.64 -8.13
N LEU A 8 12.96 -13.98 -7.18
CA LEU A 8 13.83 -13.07 -6.46
C LEU A 8 15.29 -13.44 -6.74
N ARG A 9 16.16 -12.42 -6.88
CA ARG A 9 17.62 -12.60 -6.85
C ARG A 9 18.24 -11.49 -6.04
N ASP A 10 19.15 -11.86 -5.16
CA ASP A 10 19.85 -10.94 -4.26
C ASP A 10 18.90 -9.99 -3.52
N PHE A 11 17.69 -10.48 -3.18
CA PHE A 11 16.66 -9.72 -2.50
C PHE A 11 16.59 -10.11 -1.02
N ARG A 12 16.92 -9.17 -0.12
CA ARG A 12 16.92 -9.40 1.33
C ARG A 12 17.84 -10.58 1.71
N SER A 13 17.25 -11.67 2.21
CA SER A 13 17.95 -12.92 2.59
C SER A 13 17.99 -13.97 1.47
N TRP A 14 17.37 -13.69 0.33
CA TRP A 14 17.30 -14.63 -0.80
C TRP A 14 18.42 -14.37 -1.79
N ASP A 15 19.20 -15.41 -2.09
CA ASP A 15 20.21 -15.44 -3.14
C ASP A 15 19.52 -15.56 -4.50
N GLU A 16 18.83 -16.67 -4.72
CA GLU A 16 17.94 -16.89 -5.86
C GLU A 16 16.80 -17.84 -5.47
N VAL A 17 15.59 -17.49 -5.88
CA VAL A 17 14.42 -18.38 -5.73
C VAL A 17 13.39 -18.07 -6.81
N THR A 18 12.77 -19.12 -7.33
CA THR A 18 11.57 -19.03 -8.18
C THR A 18 10.48 -19.89 -7.55
N ILE A 19 9.29 -19.34 -7.41
CA ILE A 19 8.13 -19.97 -6.81
C ILE A 19 6.95 -19.88 -7.78
N GLU A 20 6.20 -20.97 -7.92
CA GLU A 20 5.01 -21.07 -8.77
C GLU A 20 3.78 -21.37 -7.90
N PRO A 21 3.19 -20.36 -7.25
CA PRO A 21 2.06 -20.56 -6.35
C PRO A 21 0.79 -20.99 -7.07
N GLY A 22 0.55 -20.48 -8.29
CA GLY A 22 -0.73 -20.70 -8.99
C GLY A 22 -1.93 -20.10 -8.27
N PRO A 23 -3.16 -20.34 -8.73
CA PRO A 23 -4.38 -19.93 -8.05
C PRO A 23 -4.62 -20.74 -6.77
N GLY A 24 -5.43 -20.20 -5.85
CA GLY A 24 -5.72 -20.80 -4.54
C GLY A 24 -4.80 -20.31 -3.44
N SER A 25 -4.78 -21.02 -2.32
CA SER A 25 -4.02 -20.60 -1.13
C SER A 25 -2.68 -21.32 -1.04
N MET A 26 -1.61 -20.56 -0.74
CA MET A 26 -0.28 -21.09 -0.44
C MET A 26 0.24 -20.49 0.86
N VAL A 27 0.83 -21.34 1.72
CA VAL A 27 1.46 -20.88 2.95
C VAL A 27 2.94 -21.21 2.98
N PHE A 28 3.74 -20.16 3.29
CA PHE A 28 5.17 -20.25 3.56
C PHE A 28 5.37 -20.43 5.06
N VAL A 29 5.82 -21.61 5.47
CA VAL A 29 5.97 -21.97 6.88
C VAL A 29 7.44 -22.05 7.26
N GLY A 30 7.80 -21.58 8.43
CA GLY A 30 9.16 -21.69 8.96
C GLY A 30 9.42 -20.73 10.11
N PRO A 31 10.49 -20.91 10.87
CA PRO A 31 10.83 -20.03 12.00
C PRO A 31 10.97 -18.56 11.61
N ASN A 32 10.78 -17.67 12.59
CA ASN A 32 10.93 -16.24 12.38
C ASN A 32 12.37 -15.91 11.95
N GLY A 33 12.52 -14.91 11.06
CA GLY A 33 13.81 -14.52 10.50
C GLY A 33 14.35 -15.46 9.40
N HIS A 34 13.56 -16.41 8.90
CA HIS A 34 13.95 -17.30 7.80
C HIS A 34 13.63 -16.74 6.40
N GLY A 35 13.05 -15.55 6.30
CA GLY A 35 12.83 -14.85 5.03
C GLY A 35 11.44 -15.04 4.40
N LYS A 36 10.47 -15.58 5.13
CA LYS A 36 9.07 -15.73 4.68
C LYS A 36 8.46 -14.39 4.24
N THR A 37 8.47 -13.39 5.12
CA THR A 37 8.01 -12.02 4.86
C THR A 37 8.66 -11.41 3.63
N ASN A 38 9.94 -11.71 3.36
CA ASN A 38 10.66 -11.15 2.22
C ASN A 38 10.07 -11.62 0.87
N LEU A 39 9.41 -12.78 0.83
CA LEU A 39 8.69 -13.27 -0.35
C LEU A 39 7.47 -12.38 -0.64
N LEU A 40 6.65 -12.12 0.37
CA LEU A 40 5.49 -11.23 0.23
C LEU A 40 5.91 -9.78 0.00
N GLU A 41 6.98 -9.32 0.68
CA GLU A 41 7.55 -7.97 0.48
C GLU A 41 7.95 -7.73 -0.98
N SER A 42 8.52 -8.75 -1.65
CA SER A 42 8.91 -8.64 -3.06
C SER A 42 7.72 -8.45 -4.01
N LEU A 43 6.62 -9.16 -3.78
CA LEU A 43 5.37 -9.01 -4.54
C LEU A 43 4.67 -7.68 -4.22
N GLY A 44 4.64 -7.29 -2.95
CA GLY A 44 4.17 -5.97 -2.52
C GLY A 44 4.96 -4.84 -3.19
N TYR A 45 6.28 -5.01 -3.33
CA TYR A 45 7.12 -4.06 -4.03
C TYR A 45 6.78 -3.97 -5.53
N LEU A 46 6.50 -5.07 -6.21
CA LEU A 46 6.05 -5.05 -7.61
C LEU A 46 4.68 -4.35 -7.77
N SER A 47 3.82 -4.43 -6.77
CA SER A 47 2.49 -3.80 -6.79
C SER A 47 2.53 -2.29 -6.51
N THR A 48 3.47 -1.80 -5.69
CA THR A 48 3.46 -0.43 -5.16
C THR A 48 4.73 0.37 -5.46
N LEU A 49 5.82 -0.31 -5.87
CA LEU A 49 7.20 0.23 -5.95
C LEU A 49 7.67 0.84 -4.63
N SER A 50 7.19 0.30 -3.52
CA SER A 50 7.60 0.67 -2.17
C SER A 50 7.60 -0.54 -1.25
N SER A 51 8.41 -0.52 -0.19
CA SER A 51 8.34 -1.54 0.85
C SER A 51 7.49 -1.04 2.01
N HIS A 52 6.66 -1.93 2.58
CA HIS A 52 5.90 -1.64 3.80
C HIS A 52 6.79 -1.59 5.06
N ARG A 53 8.04 -2.11 4.98
CA ARG A 53 8.96 -2.25 6.11
C ARG A 53 10.06 -1.20 6.14
N VAL A 54 10.46 -0.67 4.99
CA VAL A 54 11.57 0.28 4.89
C VAL A 54 11.22 1.46 4.01
N SER A 55 11.82 2.60 4.30
CA SER A 55 11.57 3.86 3.59
C SER A 55 12.48 4.08 2.37
N SER A 56 13.50 3.23 2.18
CA SER A 56 14.45 3.31 1.07
C SER A 56 14.72 1.91 0.51
N ASP A 57 15.20 1.84 -0.73
CA ASP A 57 15.38 0.58 -1.44
C ASP A 57 16.68 -0.16 -1.06
N ALA A 58 17.69 0.56 -0.53
CA ALA A 58 18.98 -0.04 -0.18
C ALA A 58 18.89 -1.30 0.71
N PRO A 59 18.03 -1.35 1.76
CA PRO A 59 17.88 -2.55 2.58
C PRO A 59 17.20 -3.74 1.88
N LEU A 60 16.64 -3.55 0.68
CA LEU A 60 16.07 -4.65 -0.11
C LEU A 60 17.16 -5.45 -0.82
N ILE A 61 18.32 -4.84 -1.04
CA ILE A 61 19.48 -5.48 -1.68
C ILE A 61 20.17 -6.37 -0.65
N ARG A 62 20.48 -7.62 -1.04
CA ARG A 62 21.19 -8.56 -0.19
C ARG A 62 22.59 -8.03 0.18
N ALA A 63 23.00 -8.25 1.41
CA ALA A 63 24.33 -7.84 1.86
C ALA A 63 25.44 -8.43 0.95
N GLY A 64 26.28 -7.57 0.42
CA GLY A 64 27.37 -7.94 -0.50
C GLY A 64 26.99 -7.98 -1.99
N ALA A 65 25.72 -7.71 -2.34
CA ALA A 65 25.28 -7.57 -3.72
C ALA A 65 25.16 -6.09 -4.12
N ASP A 66 25.33 -5.80 -5.43
CA ASP A 66 25.21 -4.45 -5.97
C ASP A 66 23.77 -4.07 -6.35
N ARG A 67 22.89 -5.05 -6.43
CA ARG A 67 21.51 -4.90 -6.88
C ARG A 67 20.65 -6.06 -6.41
N ALA A 68 19.34 -5.84 -6.37
CA ALA A 68 18.37 -6.91 -6.21
C ALA A 68 17.45 -6.98 -7.43
N PHE A 69 16.85 -8.13 -7.63
CA PHE A 69 15.87 -8.37 -8.68
C PHE A 69 14.62 -9.01 -8.09
N THR A 70 13.46 -8.50 -8.51
CA THR A 70 12.15 -9.14 -8.27
C THR A 70 11.34 -9.12 -9.55
N GLY A 71 10.70 -10.22 -9.88
CA GLY A 71 9.85 -10.34 -11.07
C GLY A 71 8.70 -11.31 -10.85
N ALA A 72 7.59 -11.09 -11.54
CA ALA A 72 6.42 -11.94 -11.48
C ALA A 72 5.74 -12.10 -12.84
N SER A 73 5.17 -13.29 -13.06
CA SER A 73 4.19 -13.57 -14.11
C SER A 73 2.80 -13.48 -13.49
N VAL A 74 1.99 -12.53 -13.97
CA VAL A 74 0.67 -12.20 -13.44
C VAL A 74 -0.39 -12.58 -14.46
N VAL A 75 -1.37 -13.34 -14.04
CA VAL A 75 -2.53 -13.71 -14.87
C VAL A 75 -3.76 -12.96 -14.38
N ASN A 76 -4.40 -12.21 -15.27
CA ASN A 76 -5.65 -11.51 -14.99
C ASN A 76 -6.63 -11.71 -16.13
N GLN A 77 -7.82 -12.24 -15.84
CA GLN A 77 -8.88 -12.51 -16.85
C GLN A 77 -8.34 -13.27 -18.08
N GLY A 78 -7.50 -14.29 -17.85
CA GLY A 78 -6.91 -15.13 -18.89
C GLY A 78 -5.74 -14.51 -19.66
N ARG A 79 -5.37 -13.26 -19.39
CA ARG A 79 -4.18 -12.61 -19.98
C ARG A 79 -3.01 -12.70 -19.00
N GLU A 80 -1.85 -13.05 -19.53
CA GLU A 80 -0.61 -13.14 -18.79
C GLU A 80 0.34 -12.01 -19.14
N LEU A 81 0.85 -11.32 -18.12
CA LEU A 81 1.88 -10.30 -18.26
C LEU A 81 3.03 -10.62 -17.30
N THR A 82 4.26 -10.42 -17.77
CA THR A 82 5.44 -10.48 -16.90
C THR A 82 5.89 -9.08 -16.56
N ILE A 83 6.17 -8.85 -15.28
CA ILE A 83 6.78 -7.62 -14.78
C ILE A 83 8.02 -7.95 -13.98
N ASP A 84 9.04 -7.15 -14.12
CA ASP A 84 10.24 -7.26 -13.30
C ASP A 84 10.84 -5.89 -12.97
N VAL A 85 11.53 -5.83 -11.82
CA VAL A 85 12.25 -4.65 -11.34
C VAL A 85 13.65 -5.05 -10.90
N GLU A 86 14.63 -4.34 -11.42
CA GLU A 86 16.02 -4.34 -10.93
C GLU A 86 16.17 -3.15 -9.98
N ILE A 87 16.40 -3.44 -8.71
CA ILE A 87 16.57 -2.46 -7.62
C ILE A 87 18.03 -2.13 -7.51
N LEU A 88 18.37 -0.83 -7.59
CA LEU A 88 19.73 -0.31 -7.64
C LEU A 88 19.97 0.65 -6.48
N ASP A 89 21.05 0.46 -5.74
CA ASP A 89 21.41 1.38 -4.66
C ASP A 89 21.79 2.76 -5.20
N GLY A 90 21.14 3.81 -4.65
CA GLY A 90 21.41 5.21 -4.98
C GLY A 90 21.12 5.61 -6.44
N LYS A 91 20.48 4.75 -7.24
CA LYS A 91 20.13 5.00 -8.65
C LYS A 91 18.65 4.76 -8.89
N THR A 92 18.17 5.23 -10.05
CA THR A 92 16.80 4.92 -10.50
C THR A 92 16.70 3.44 -10.84
N ASN A 93 15.72 2.77 -10.26
CA ASN A 93 15.41 1.37 -10.55
C ASN A 93 15.01 1.19 -12.03
N LYS A 94 15.23 -0.01 -12.55
CA LYS A 94 14.84 -0.37 -13.91
C LYS A 94 13.68 -1.35 -13.85
N ALA A 95 12.69 -1.15 -14.70
CA ALA A 95 11.54 -2.05 -14.81
C ALA A 95 11.34 -2.54 -16.23
N ARG A 96 10.68 -3.70 -16.37
CA ARG A 96 10.29 -4.27 -17.66
C ARG A 96 8.86 -4.80 -17.59
N ILE A 97 8.19 -4.77 -18.74
CA ILE A 97 6.90 -5.42 -18.97
C ILE A 97 7.07 -6.34 -20.17
N ASN A 98 6.75 -7.63 -20.03
CA ASN A 98 6.93 -8.64 -21.08
C ASN A 98 8.36 -8.61 -21.67
N ARG A 99 9.37 -8.49 -20.80
CA ARG A 99 10.81 -8.37 -21.14
C ARG A 99 11.21 -7.07 -21.84
N SER A 100 10.25 -6.21 -22.21
CA SER A 100 10.52 -4.91 -22.83
C SER A 100 10.80 -3.87 -21.75
N PRO A 101 11.88 -3.05 -21.87
CA PRO A 101 12.19 -2.02 -20.90
C PRO A 101 11.06 -0.98 -20.79
N ALA A 102 10.61 -0.69 -19.57
CA ALA A 102 9.73 0.41 -19.29
C ALA A 102 10.52 1.74 -19.28
N ARG A 103 9.93 2.82 -19.78
CA ARG A 103 10.57 4.15 -19.76
C ARG A 103 10.76 4.67 -18.34
N ARG A 104 9.82 4.33 -17.47
CA ARG A 104 9.83 4.68 -16.04
C ARG A 104 9.36 3.47 -15.24
N PRO A 105 9.96 3.19 -14.07
CA PRO A 105 9.54 2.06 -13.22
C PRO A 105 8.03 2.04 -12.93
N ARG A 106 7.41 3.19 -12.74
CA ARG A 106 5.98 3.31 -12.43
C ARG A 106 5.03 2.79 -13.51
N GLU A 107 5.52 2.48 -14.71
CA GLU A 107 4.68 1.92 -15.79
C GLU A 107 4.22 0.48 -15.52
N ILE A 108 4.86 -0.24 -14.57
CA ILE A 108 4.42 -1.57 -14.15
C ILE A 108 3.24 -1.53 -13.17
N LEU A 109 2.96 -0.37 -12.55
CA LEU A 109 1.90 -0.24 -11.56
C LEU A 109 0.54 -0.58 -12.16
N GLY A 110 -0.28 -1.29 -11.39
CA GLY A 110 -1.59 -1.78 -11.82
C GLY A 110 -1.56 -3.10 -12.59
N VAL A 111 -0.38 -3.62 -13.01
CA VAL A 111 -0.27 -4.97 -13.59
C VAL A 111 -0.50 -6.03 -12.53
N LEU A 112 0.15 -5.89 -11.37
CA LEU A 112 -0.14 -6.67 -10.17
C LEU A 112 -0.91 -5.78 -9.18
N GLN A 113 -2.11 -6.21 -8.82
CA GLN A 113 -2.87 -5.61 -7.73
C GLN A 113 -2.84 -6.57 -6.55
N SER A 114 -2.45 -6.08 -5.41
CA SER A 114 -2.37 -6.88 -4.19
C SER A 114 -2.82 -6.09 -2.96
N VAL A 115 -3.31 -6.80 -1.96
CA VAL A 115 -3.59 -6.25 -0.64
C VAL A 115 -2.78 -7.04 0.37
N LEU A 116 -1.88 -6.36 1.04
CA LEU A 116 -1.04 -6.93 2.08
C LEU A 116 -1.64 -6.63 3.46
N PHE A 117 -1.75 -7.66 4.27
CA PHE A 117 -1.98 -7.59 5.72
C PHE A 117 -0.67 -7.95 6.41
N ALA A 118 -0.21 -7.08 7.28
CA ALA A 118 1.04 -7.28 8.02
C ALA A 118 0.92 -6.73 9.46
N PRO A 119 1.76 -7.17 10.40
CA PRO A 119 1.76 -6.64 11.77
C PRO A 119 1.96 -5.14 11.83
N GLU A 120 2.69 -4.57 10.88
CA GLU A 120 2.94 -3.13 10.73
C GLU A 120 1.66 -2.32 10.50
N ASP A 121 0.57 -2.93 10.04
CA ASP A 121 -0.72 -2.25 9.80
C ASP A 121 -1.34 -1.65 11.06
N LEU A 122 -0.92 -2.09 12.24
CA LEU A 122 -1.30 -1.46 13.49
C LEU A 122 -0.87 0.03 13.54
N SER A 123 0.17 0.41 12.79
CA SER A 123 0.60 1.80 12.64
C SER A 123 -0.46 2.68 11.95
N LEU A 124 -1.34 2.11 11.13
CA LEU A 124 -2.46 2.87 10.53
C LEU A 124 -3.36 3.48 11.61
N VAL A 125 -3.56 2.77 12.72
CA VAL A 125 -4.41 3.22 13.82
C VAL A 125 -3.61 4.01 14.87
N ARG A 126 -2.44 3.51 15.25
CA ARG A 126 -1.64 4.05 16.37
C ARG A 126 -0.52 4.97 15.94
N GLY A 127 -0.06 4.83 14.69
CA GLY A 127 1.07 5.56 14.13
C GLY A 127 0.73 6.99 13.74
N ASP A 128 1.61 7.56 12.93
CA ASP A 128 1.53 8.96 12.52
C ASP A 128 0.70 9.15 11.24
N PRO A 129 0.27 10.38 10.94
CA PRO A 129 -0.45 10.69 9.71
C PRO A 129 0.27 10.24 8.42
N GLY A 130 1.60 10.11 8.48
CA GLY A 130 2.43 9.62 7.37
C GLY A 130 2.04 8.22 6.90
N ASP A 131 1.76 7.30 7.84
CA ASP A 131 1.39 5.92 7.52
C ASP A 131 0.02 5.87 6.84
N ARG A 132 -0.94 6.66 7.32
CA ARG A 132 -2.28 6.74 6.75
C ARG A 132 -2.30 7.40 5.37
N ARG A 133 -1.47 8.45 5.15
CA ARG A 133 -1.31 9.03 3.81
C ARG A 133 -0.68 8.02 2.84
N ARG A 134 0.32 7.26 3.28
CA ARG A 134 0.93 6.20 2.47
C ARG A 134 -0.10 5.15 2.09
N TYR A 135 -0.91 4.69 3.03
CA TYR A 135 -2.00 3.75 2.78
C TYR A 135 -2.97 4.24 1.69
N LEU A 136 -3.44 5.50 1.79
CA LEU A 136 -4.32 6.09 0.77
C LEU A 136 -3.63 6.17 -0.60
N ASP A 137 -2.37 6.62 -0.64
CA ASP A 137 -1.62 6.79 -1.88
C ASP A 137 -1.30 5.45 -2.57
N GLU A 138 -1.01 4.41 -1.80
CA GLU A 138 -0.80 3.05 -2.30
C GLU A 138 -2.10 2.49 -2.89
N LEU A 139 -3.22 2.61 -2.19
CA LEU A 139 -4.52 2.15 -2.69
C LEU A 139 -4.95 2.92 -3.94
N LEU A 140 -4.81 4.25 -3.95
CA LEU A 140 -5.06 5.09 -5.12
C LEU A 140 -4.22 4.66 -6.32
N THR A 141 -2.93 4.40 -6.09
CA THR A 141 -2.00 3.99 -7.15
C THR A 141 -2.34 2.61 -7.70
N THR A 142 -2.74 1.67 -6.83
CA THR A 142 -3.18 0.33 -7.23
C THR A 142 -4.44 0.39 -8.11
N ARG A 143 -5.39 1.24 -7.75
CA ARG A 143 -6.64 1.44 -8.51
C ARG A 143 -6.44 2.24 -9.81
N ARG A 144 -5.69 3.32 -9.72
CA ARG A 144 -5.51 4.31 -10.80
C ARG A 144 -4.02 4.65 -10.95
N PRO A 145 -3.21 3.85 -11.66
CA PRO A 145 -1.75 3.99 -11.75
C PRO A 145 -1.25 5.38 -12.16
N ARG A 146 -2.07 6.13 -12.92
CA ARG A 146 -1.77 7.53 -13.28
C ARG A 146 -1.55 8.45 -12.08
N ILE A 147 -2.16 8.14 -10.92
CA ILE A 147 -2.03 8.93 -9.68
C ILE A 147 -0.59 8.92 -9.15
N ALA A 148 0.17 7.84 -9.39
CA ALA A 148 1.60 7.82 -9.08
C ALA A 148 2.37 8.97 -9.79
N GLY A 149 1.91 9.37 -10.98
CA GLY A 149 2.44 10.53 -11.70
C GLY A 149 2.11 11.84 -11.00
N VAL A 150 0.85 12.05 -10.68
CA VAL A 150 0.35 13.24 -9.98
C VAL A 150 1.09 13.42 -8.64
N ARG A 151 1.20 12.33 -7.85
CA ARG A 151 1.94 12.35 -6.59
C ARG A 151 3.41 12.71 -6.78
N ALA A 152 4.10 12.11 -7.76
CA ALA A 152 5.51 12.40 -8.02
C ALA A 152 5.75 13.85 -8.44
N ASP A 153 4.86 14.42 -9.25
CA ASP A 153 4.92 15.82 -9.68
C ASP A 153 4.65 16.76 -8.49
N TYR A 154 3.65 16.48 -7.66
CA TYR A 154 3.41 17.20 -6.41
C TYR A 154 4.61 17.16 -5.47
N GLU A 155 5.19 15.99 -5.21
CA GLU A 155 6.37 15.83 -4.34
C GLU A 155 7.60 16.55 -4.88
N LYS A 156 7.77 16.61 -6.21
CA LYS A 156 8.85 17.34 -6.86
C LYS A 156 8.69 18.84 -6.61
N VAL A 157 7.50 19.41 -6.84
CA VAL A 157 7.20 20.83 -6.61
C VAL A 157 7.35 21.18 -5.14
N LEU A 158 6.84 20.32 -4.24
CA LEU A 158 6.96 20.49 -2.79
C LEU A 158 8.43 20.59 -2.34
N ARG A 159 9.31 19.73 -2.89
CA ARG A 159 10.75 19.78 -2.60
C ARG A 159 11.40 21.08 -3.07
N GLN A 160 11.07 21.56 -4.29
CA GLN A 160 11.60 22.80 -4.83
C GLN A 160 11.14 24.02 -4.02
N ARG A 161 9.84 24.09 -3.72
CA ARG A 161 9.29 25.16 -2.89
C ARG A 161 9.87 25.16 -1.48
N SER A 162 10.01 23.98 -0.85
CA SER A 162 10.64 23.86 0.46
C SER A 162 12.11 24.29 0.46
N ALA A 163 12.84 23.98 -0.62
CA ALA A 163 14.22 24.43 -0.79
C ALA A 163 14.28 25.97 -0.91
N LEU A 164 13.39 26.60 -1.68
CA LEU A 164 13.29 28.05 -1.79
C LEU A 164 13.02 28.72 -0.45
N LEU A 165 12.03 28.23 0.31
CA LEU A 165 11.71 28.75 1.65
C LEU A 165 12.91 28.69 2.60
N LYS A 166 13.72 27.62 2.53
CA LYS A 166 14.94 27.47 3.36
C LYS A 166 16.07 28.37 2.92
N THR A 167 16.37 28.42 1.61
CA THR A 167 17.58 29.08 1.08
C THR A 167 17.39 30.58 0.90
N ALA A 168 16.19 31.01 0.47
CA ALA A 168 15.86 32.41 0.24
C ALA A 168 15.12 33.07 1.42
N GLY A 169 15.03 32.41 2.59
CA GLY A 169 14.25 32.92 3.73
C GLY A 169 14.63 34.34 4.18
N GLY A 170 15.92 34.71 4.10
CA GLY A 170 16.37 36.08 4.37
C GLY A 170 15.89 37.10 3.35
N ALA A 171 15.92 36.78 2.05
CA ALA A 171 15.41 37.60 0.98
C ALA A 171 13.86 37.70 1.05
N LEU A 172 13.18 36.58 1.23
CA LEU A 172 11.72 36.53 1.37
C LEU A 172 11.19 37.37 2.55
N ARG A 173 11.90 37.38 3.70
CA ARG A 173 11.54 38.23 4.84
C ARG A 173 11.70 39.72 4.56
N ARG A 174 12.67 40.14 3.72
CA ARG A 174 12.79 41.54 3.27
C ARG A 174 11.68 41.93 2.28
N GLY A 175 11.06 40.94 1.62
CA GLY A 175 9.93 41.14 0.74
C GLY A 175 10.21 42.10 -0.38
N MET A 176 9.20 42.91 -0.75
CA MET A 176 9.28 43.90 -1.82
C MET A 176 10.25 45.07 -1.55
N GLN A 177 10.83 45.15 -0.35
CA GLN A 177 11.76 46.23 0.01
C GLN A 177 13.17 46.03 -0.59
N SER A 178 13.44 44.87 -1.18
CA SER A 178 14.70 44.61 -1.87
C SER A 178 14.47 43.92 -3.21
N SER A 179 15.33 44.13 -4.19
CA SER A 179 15.25 43.47 -5.51
C SER A 179 15.31 41.95 -5.39
N ASP A 180 16.16 41.44 -4.50
CA ASP A 180 16.28 39.99 -4.23
C ASP A 180 15.01 39.42 -3.58
N GLY A 181 14.39 40.18 -2.67
CA GLY A 181 13.15 39.82 -2.03
C GLY A 181 11.98 39.78 -3.00
N ALA A 182 11.87 40.79 -3.87
CA ALA A 182 10.84 40.84 -4.91
C ALA A 182 10.99 39.66 -5.89
N SER A 183 12.22 39.36 -6.33
CA SER A 183 12.49 38.20 -7.20
C SER A 183 12.18 36.84 -6.51
N ALA A 184 12.55 36.72 -5.24
CA ALA A 184 12.24 35.51 -4.48
C ALA A 184 10.74 35.30 -4.27
N LEU A 185 9.97 36.37 -4.01
CA LEU A 185 8.51 36.32 -3.91
C LEU A 185 7.86 35.92 -5.24
N ALA A 186 8.29 36.52 -6.37
CA ALA A 186 7.78 36.14 -7.69
C ALA A 186 8.05 34.65 -8.01
N THR A 187 9.23 34.17 -7.63
CA THR A 187 9.56 32.73 -7.76
C THR A 187 8.68 31.87 -6.88
N LEU A 188 8.37 32.31 -5.65
CA LEU A 188 7.49 31.59 -4.73
C LEU A 188 6.06 31.52 -5.29
N ASP A 189 5.55 32.60 -5.91
CA ASP A 189 4.23 32.62 -6.55
C ASP A 189 4.10 31.58 -7.68
N VAL A 190 5.15 31.39 -8.47
CA VAL A 190 5.18 30.35 -9.52
C VAL A 190 5.10 28.94 -8.88
N TRP A 191 5.87 28.70 -7.82
CA TRP A 191 5.82 27.41 -7.11
C TRP A 191 4.49 27.19 -6.39
N ASP A 192 3.85 28.25 -5.87
CA ASP A 192 2.51 28.18 -5.26
C ASP A 192 1.48 27.71 -6.29
N GLY A 193 1.48 28.27 -7.51
CA GLY A 193 0.60 27.82 -8.58
C GLY A 193 0.79 26.36 -8.95
N HIS A 194 2.04 25.92 -9.15
CA HIS A 194 2.31 24.52 -9.45
C HIS A 194 1.95 23.58 -8.28
N LEU A 195 2.21 24.01 -7.03
CA LEU A 195 1.87 23.21 -5.85
C LEU A 195 0.36 23.06 -5.71
N ALA A 196 -0.40 24.13 -5.95
CA ALA A 196 -1.86 24.11 -5.88
C ALA A 196 -2.46 23.20 -6.96
N ALA A 197 -2.04 23.34 -8.22
CA ALA A 197 -2.55 22.52 -9.32
C ALA A 197 -2.33 21.01 -9.10
N HIS A 198 -1.09 20.59 -8.78
CA HIS A 198 -0.82 19.18 -8.52
C HIS A 198 -1.42 18.71 -7.18
N GLY A 199 -1.45 19.58 -6.17
CA GLY A 199 -2.01 19.31 -4.87
C GLY A 199 -3.51 19.12 -4.88
N ALA A 200 -4.24 19.93 -5.62
CA ALA A 200 -5.70 19.83 -5.79
C ALA A 200 -6.09 18.48 -6.43
N ALA A 201 -5.39 18.07 -7.48
CA ALA A 201 -5.64 16.79 -8.14
C ALA A 201 -5.40 15.57 -7.20
N LEU A 202 -4.36 15.63 -6.36
CA LEU A 202 -4.10 14.60 -5.36
C LEU A 202 -5.15 14.62 -4.23
N LEU A 203 -5.54 15.80 -3.79
CA LEU A 203 -6.54 16.02 -2.74
C LEU A 203 -7.92 15.48 -3.17
N ALA A 204 -8.40 15.86 -4.37
CA ALA A 204 -9.65 15.34 -4.94
C ALA A 204 -9.64 13.81 -4.98
N SER A 205 -8.51 13.21 -5.44
CA SER A 205 -8.38 11.76 -5.51
C SER A 205 -8.47 11.09 -4.13
N ARG A 206 -7.89 11.69 -3.09
CA ARG A 206 -7.93 11.15 -1.72
C ARG A 206 -9.30 11.31 -1.07
N ILE A 207 -9.97 12.46 -1.25
CA ILE A 207 -11.32 12.70 -0.74
C ILE A 207 -12.28 11.68 -1.35
N GLY A 208 -12.28 11.54 -2.67
CA GLY A 208 -13.12 10.57 -3.37
C GLY A 208 -12.85 9.13 -2.91
N LEU A 209 -11.56 8.74 -2.76
CA LEU A 209 -11.21 7.41 -2.23
C LEU A 209 -11.79 7.18 -0.83
N VAL A 210 -11.66 8.15 0.09
CA VAL A 210 -12.15 7.99 1.47
C VAL A 210 -13.66 7.85 1.50
N HIS A 211 -14.37 8.60 0.67
CA HIS A 211 -15.82 8.48 0.52
C HIS A 211 -16.23 7.09 0.01
N GLU A 212 -15.60 6.60 -1.05
CA GLU A 212 -15.86 5.27 -1.60
C GLU A 212 -15.48 4.14 -0.61
N LEU A 213 -14.42 4.34 0.18
CA LEU A 213 -13.89 3.33 1.10
C LEU A 213 -14.71 3.20 2.38
N MET A 214 -15.34 4.28 2.84
CA MET A 214 -16.02 4.36 4.12
C MET A 214 -17.10 3.28 4.34
N PRO A 215 -18.02 2.98 3.41
CA PRO A 215 -19.01 1.92 3.59
C PRO A 215 -18.39 0.53 3.75
N PHE A 216 -17.30 0.24 3.02
CA PHE A 216 -16.57 -1.03 3.15
C PHE A 216 -15.85 -1.14 4.50
N VAL A 217 -15.29 -0.04 5.03
CA VAL A 217 -14.68 -0.01 6.36
C VAL A 217 -15.74 -0.29 7.44
N ALA A 218 -16.87 0.38 7.38
CA ALA A 218 -17.98 0.18 8.33
C ALA A 218 -18.48 -1.27 8.31
N GLN A 219 -18.69 -1.84 7.11
CA GLN A 219 -19.13 -3.22 6.93
C GLN A 219 -18.08 -4.22 7.44
N SER A 220 -16.81 -4.05 7.07
CA SER A 220 -15.74 -4.94 7.49
C SER A 220 -15.55 -4.90 9.01
N TYR A 221 -15.59 -3.70 9.62
CA TYR A 221 -15.42 -3.55 11.06
C TYR A 221 -16.58 -4.21 11.82
N SER A 222 -17.82 -4.01 11.40
CA SER A 222 -19.00 -4.63 12.04
C SER A 222 -18.96 -6.16 11.95
N SER A 223 -18.39 -6.73 10.88
CA SER A 223 -18.25 -8.18 10.72
C SER A 223 -17.17 -8.78 11.63
N ILE A 224 -16.11 -8.01 11.93
CA ILE A 224 -14.97 -8.44 12.75
C ILE A 224 -15.23 -8.21 14.23
N ALA A 225 -15.85 -7.10 14.58
CA ALA A 225 -16.06 -6.63 15.95
C ALA A 225 -17.53 -6.15 16.15
N PRO A 226 -18.51 -7.04 16.03
CA PRO A 226 -19.95 -6.66 16.04
C PRO A 226 -20.41 -6.06 17.37
N GLU A 227 -19.71 -6.30 18.46
CA GLU A 227 -20.02 -5.79 19.79
C GLU A 227 -19.32 -4.44 20.07
N SER A 228 -18.48 -3.95 19.14
CA SER A 228 -17.74 -2.71 19.29
C SER A 228 -18.54 -1.50 18.77
N ARG A 229 -18.04 -0.31 19.09
CA ARG A 229 -18.56 0.94 18.55
C ARG A 229 -18.38 0.99 17.03
N PRO A 230 -19.26 1.66 16.27
CA PRO A 230 -19.12 1.75 14.81
C PRO A 230 -17.82 2.45 14.42
N ALA A 231 -17.14 1.92 13.40
CA ALA A 231 -15.95 2.51 12.82
C ALA A 231 -16.31 3.46 11.70
N THR A 232 -15.72 4.65 11.73
CA THR A 232 -15.83 5.64 10.64
C THR A 232 -14.47 6.18 10.27
N ILE A 233 -14.32 6.58 9.01
CA ILE A 233 -13.12 7.24 8.49
C ILE A 233 -13.51 8.59 7.88
N ARG A 234 -12.65 9.58 8.02
CA ARG A 234 -12.87 10.92 7.46
C ARG A 234 -11.53 11.49 6.97
N TYR A 235 -11.56 12.13 5.80
CA TYR A 235 -10.39 12.86 5.32
C TYR A 235 -10.33 14.23 6.01
N ARG A 236 -9.18 14.54 6.64
CA ARG A 236 -8.90 15.83 7.25
C ARG A 236 -7.87 16.58 6.42
N SER A 237 -8.35 17.61 5.72
CA SER A 237 -7.50 18.46 4.90
C SER A 237 -6.90 19.63 5.68
N SER A 238 -5.68 20.01 5.34
CA SER A 238 -5.06 21.27 5.76
C SER A 238 -5.71 22.51 5.09
N LEU A 239 -6.62 22.29 4.15
CA LEU A 239 -7.42 23.32 3.50
C LEU A 239 -8.81 23.51 4.12
N ALA A 240 -9.16 22.79 5.20
CA ALA A 240 -10.53 22.72 5.73
C ALA A 240 -11.17 24.10 5.96
N GLU A 241 -10.38 25.09 6.43
CA GLU A 241 -10.87 26.46 6.67
C GLU A 241 -11.12 27.28 5.38
N ALA A 242 -10.49 26.88 4.27
CA ALA A 242 -10.59 27.55 2.97
C ALA A 242 -11.58 26.86 2.02
N LEU A 243 -12.04 25.65 2.37
CA LEU A 243 -13.00 24.90 1.57
C LEU A 243 -14.43 25.40 1.82
N PRO A 244 -15.28 25.40 0.78
CA PRO A 244 -16.71 25.66 0.95
C PRO A 244 -17.34 24.69 1.96
N PRO A 245 -18.38 25.11 2.72
CA PRO A 245 -18.99 24.30 3.77
C PRO A 245 -19.51 22.94 3.29
N GLU A 246 -19.93 22.82 2.05
CA GLU A 246 -20.37 21.58 1.43
C GLU A 246 -19.30 20.50 1.35
N PHE A 247 -18.01 20.87 1.39
CA PHE A 247 -16.91 19.89 1.47
C PHE A 247 -16.78 19.22 2.85
N ALA A 248 -17.46 19.75 3.86
CA ALA A 248 -17.55 19.11 5.18
C ALA A 248 -18.70 18.10 5.28
N ASP A 249 -19.61 18.08 4.32
CA ASP A 249 -20.75 17.16 4.30
C ASP A 249 -20.29 15.75 3.91
N PRO A 250 -20.44 14.73 4.78
CA PRO A 250 -20.08 13.37 4.47
C PRO A 250 -20.99 12.70 3.42
N GLU A 251 -22.17 13.24 3.15
CA GLU A 251 -23.10 12.74 2.13
C GLU A 251 -22.88 13.37 0.75
N ARG A 252 -21.93 14.31 0.64
CA ARG A 252 -21.62 14.94 -0.63
C ARG A 252 -21.08 13.94 -1.65
N ASP A 253 -21.63 14.00 -2.87
CA ASP A 253 -21.14 13.19 -3.99
C ASP A 253 -19.73 13.66 -4.41
N PRO A 254 -18.69 12.80 -4.32
CA PRO A 254 -17.33 13.17 -4.69
C PRO A 254 -17.12 13.36 -6.20
N GLU A 255 -18.04 12.97 -7.07
CA GLU A 255 -17.97 13.25 -8.52
C GLU A 255 -18.06 14.75 -8.83
N LEU A 256 -18.59 15.53 -7.90
CA LEU A 256 -18.66 16.99 -7.95
C LEU A 256 -17.40 17.66 -7.40
N ASP A 257 -16.36 16.91 -7.03
CA ASP A 257 -15.10 17.50 -6.57
C ASP A 257 -14.42 18.24 -7.71
N ASP A 258 -14.83 19.46 -7.84
CA ASP A 258 -14.25 20.39 -8.77
C ASP A 258 -12.79 20.68 -8.39
N VAL A 259 -11.88 20.10 -9.14
CA VAL A 259 -10.44 20.28 -8.92
C VAL A 259 -10.08 21.77 -8.95
N GLU A 260 -10.81 22.59 -9.72
CA GLU A 260 -10.61 24.04 -9.81
C GLU A 260 -10.99 24.72 -8.48
N VAL A 261 -12.05 24.29 -7.81
CA VAL A 261 -12.43 24.80 -6.47
C VAL A 261 -11.37 24.46 -5.45
N LEU A 262 -10.88 23.21 -5.47
CA LEU A 262 -9.79 22.77 -4.58
C LEU A 262 -8.49 23.52 -4.85
N GLU A 263 -8.16 23.81 -6.11
CA GLU A 263 -6.98 24.61 -6.49
C GLU A 263 -7.11 26.05 -6.00
N ALA A 264 -8.26 26.67 -6.18
CA ALA A 264 -8.54 28.02 -5.68
C ALA A 264 -8.45 28.10 -4.16
N ALA A 265 -9.04 27.13 -3.43
CA ALA A 265 -8.94 27.04 -1.98
C ALA A 265 -7.49 26.82 -1.53
N PHE A 266 -6.72 26.02 -2.27
CA PHE A 266 -5.29 25.80 -1.99
C PHE A 266 -4.48 27.09 -2.13
N LEU A 267 -4.64 27.82 -3.22
CA LEU A 267 -3.98 29.12 -3.44
C LEU A 267 -4.37 30.14 -2.35
N HIS A 268 -5.65 30.18 -2.00
CA HIS A 268 -6.12 31.04 -0.90
C HIS A 268 -5.41 30.69 0.41
N GLN A 269 -5.39 29.43 0.79
CA GLN A 269 -4.75 28.99 2.05
C GLN A 269 -3.24 29.22 2.05
N LEU A 270 -2.55 29.01 0.91
CA LEU A 270 -1.14 29.34 0.77
C LEU A 270 -0.89 30.84 1.01
N SER A 271 -1.75 31.71 0.49
CA SER A 271 -1.63 33.16 0.69
C SER A 271 -1.78 33.53 2.16
N GLN A 272 -2.74 32.93 2.88
CA GLN A 272 -2.97 33.16 4.31
C GLN A 272 -1.80 32.67 5.16
N MET A 273 -1.19 31.56 4.79
CA MET A 273 -0.10 30.94 5.54
C MET A 273 1.29 31.40 5.15
N ARG A 274 1.41 32.21 4.07
CA ARG A 274 2.68 32.64 3.46
C ARG A 274 3.67 33.18 4.47
N GLN A 275 3.26 34.13 5.30
CA GLN A 275 4.16 34.75 6.26
C GLN A 275 4.73 33.72 7.26
N ARG A 276 3.89 32.82 7.76
CA ARG A 276 4.30 31.75 8.68
C ARG A 276 5.23 30.75 8.02
N GLU A 277 5.01 30.42 6.73
CA GLU A 277 5.87 29.53 5.97
C GLU A 277 7.25 30.14 5.73
N ILE A 278 7.31 31.44 5.38
CA ILE A 278 8.58 32.18 5.23
C ILE A 278 9.34 32.23 6.56
N GLU A 279 8.67 32.50 7.67
CA GLU A 279 9.28 32.55 9.00
C GLU A 279 9.85 31.18 9.43
N ARG A 280 9.12 30.11 9.19
CA ARG A 280 9.50 28.74 9.57
C ARG A 280 10.40 28.04 8.57
N GLY A 281 10.46 28.51 7.32
CA GLY A 281 11.20 27.88 6.23
C GLY A 281 10.64 26.51 5.81
N VAL A 282 9.32 26.26 5.98
CA VAL A 282 8.66 24.98 5.68
C VAL A 282 7.30 25.18 5.06
N CYS A 283 6.88 24.27 4.18
CA CYS A 283 5.53 24.23 3.66
C CYS A 283 4.55 23.72 4.74
N LEU A 284 3.49 24.47 5.00
CA LEU A 284 2.49 24.18 6.05
C LEU A 284 1.14 23.73 5.49
N VAL A 285 0.90 23.92 4.18
CA VAL A 285 -0.37 23.69 3.50
C VAL A 285 -0.22 22.64 2.42
N GLY A 286 -1.18 21.72 2.33
CA GLY A 286 -1.32 20.76 1.23
C GLY A 286 -1.37 19.29 1.66
N PRO A 287 -1.59 18.38 0.71
CA PRO A 287 -1.77 16.94 0.94
C PRO A 287 -0.69 16.26 1.78
N HIS A 288 0.51 16.79 1.87
CA HIS A 288 1.59 16.30 2.74
C HIS A 288 1.36 16.60 4.23
N ARG A 289 0.38 17.45 4.58
CA ARG A 289 -0.03 17.81 5.95
C ARG A 289 -1.35 17.18 6.37
N ASP A 290 -2.09 16.65 5.42
CA ASP A 290 -3.41 16.08 5.64
C ASP A 290 -3.35 14.74 6.39
N ASP A 291 -4.50 14.28 6.89
CA ASP A 291 -4.64 13.04 7.63
C ASP A 291 -5.91 12.29 7.26
N LEU A 292 -5.93 11.00 7.54
CA LEU A 292 -7.12 10.17 7.58
C LEU A 292 -7.51 9.98 9.05
N GLU A 293 -8.59 10.60 9.48
CA GLU A 293 -9.14 10.41 10.81
C GLU A 293 -9.85 9.07 10.90
N LEU A 294 -9.53 8.31 11.96
CA LEU A 294 -10.12 7.02 12.25
C LEU A 294 -10.87 7.14 13.58
N ASN A 295 -12.18 6.90 13.58
CA ASN A 295 -13.00 7.05 14.77
C ASN A 295 -13.76 5.76 15.10
N LEU A 296 -13.98 5.53 16.39
CA LEU A 296 -14.85 4.51 16.96
C LEU A 296 -15.96 5.19 17.76
N GLY A 297 -17.19 5.18 17.22
CA GLY A 297 -18.24 6.08 17.68
C GLY A 297 -17.76 7.53 17.57
N ASP A 298 -17.94 8.30 18.63
CA ASP A 298 -17.59 9.72 18.69
C ASP A 298 -16.13 9.99 19.10
N GLN A 299 -15.30 8.94 19.21
CA GLN A 299 -13.93 9.07 19.72
C GLN A 299 -12.89 8.69 18.68
N PRO A 300 -11.75 9.42 18.59
CA PRO A 300 -10.66 9.01 17.73
C PRO A 300 -10.11 7.66 18.17
N ALA A 301 -9.83 6.78 17.19
CA ALA A 301 -9.25 5.47 17.49
C ALA A 301 -7.86 5.59 18.14
N LYS A 302 -7.03 6.54 17.66
CA LYS A 302 -5.71 6.81 18.24
C LYS A 302 -5.84 7.31 19.67
N GLY A 303 -5.32 6.53 20.62
CA GLY A 303 -5.32 6.85 22.06
C GLY A 303 -6.54 6.36 22.84
N PHE A 304 -7.65 6.02 22.16
CA PHE A 304 -8.88 5.57 22.82
C PHE A 304 -9.25 4.11 22.50
N ALA A 305 -8.80 3.58 21.38
CA ALA A 305 -9.02 2.19 21.03
C ALA A 305 -8.15 1.24 21.86
N SER A 306 -8.74 0.17 22.37
CA SER A 306 -8.02 -0.96 22.95
C SER A 306 -7.09 -1.62 21.91
N HIS A 307 -6.22 -2.54 22.36
CA HIS A 307 -5.36 -3.28 21.44
C HIS A 307 -6.18 -4.08 20.41
N GLY A 308 -7.21 -4.78 20.89
CA GLY A 308 -8.08 -5.55 20.02
C GLY A 308 -8.88 -4.70 19.03
N GLU A 309 -9.43 -3.55 19.46
CA GLU A 309 -10.11 -2.61 18.58
C GLU A 309 -9.17 -2.02 17.52
N SER A 310 -7.92 -1.71 17.89
CA SER A 310 -6.90 -1.21 16.97
C SER A 310 -6.59 -2.25 15.88
N TRP A 311 -6.43 -3.53 16.24
CA TRP A 311 -6.26 -4.63 15.29
C TRP A 311 -7.49 -4.81 14.40
N SER A 312 -8.71 -4.78 14.99
CA SER A 312 -9.94 -4.86 14.21
C SER A 312 -10.05 -3.73 13.19
N PHE A 313 -9.64 -2.52 13.57
CA PHE A 313 -9.70 -1.37 12.65
C PHE A 313 -8.66 -1.48 11.53
N ALA A 314 -7.41 -1.84 11.85
CA ALA A 314 -6.36 -2.04 10.85
C ALA A 314 -6.77 -3.13 9.84
N LEU A 315 -7.28 -4.26 10.33
CA LEU A 315 -7.81 -5.34 9.51
C LEU A 315 -8.97 -4.87 8.63
N SER A 316 -9.91 -4.06 9.18
CA SER A 316 -11.04 -3.53 8.43
C SER A 316 -10.63 -2.60 7.29
N LEU A 317 -9.60 -1.77 7.48
CA LEU A 317 -9.07 -0.92 6.42
C LEU A 317 -8.52 -1.75 5.25
N ARG A 318 -7.79 -2.83 5.52
CA ARG A 318 -7.27 -3.72 4.49
C ARG A 318 -8.37 -4.53 3.80
N LEU A 319 -9.32 -5.09 4.57
CA LEU A 319 -10.48 -5.77 3.99
C LEU A 319 -11.34 -4.84 3.15
N ALA A 320 -11.52 -3.60 3.58
CA ALA A 320 -12.20 -2.57 2.80
C ALA A 320 -11.47 -2.29 1.48
N SER A 321 -10.14 -2.17 1.51
CA SER A 321 -9.32 -2.03 0.29
C SER A 321 -9.50 -3.22 -0.65
N PHE A 322 -9.47 -4.44 -0.12
CA PHE A 322 -9.68 -5.66 -0.89
C PHE A 322 -11.07 -5.69 -1.55
N SER A 323 -12.11 -5.40 -0.77
CA SER A 323 -13.49 -5.35 -1.26
C SER A 323 -13.68 -4.27 -2.32
N LEU A 324 -13.13 -3.07 -2.11
CA LEU A 324 -13.21 -1.96 -3.06
C LEU A 324 -12.53 -2.31 -4.40
N LEU A 325 -11.35 -2.92 -4.39
CA LEU A 325 -10.67 -3.36 -5.61
C LEU A 325 -11.49 -4.42 -6.38
N ARG A 326 -12.15 -5.32 -5.67
CA ARG A 326 -13.02 -6.34 -6.28
C ARG A 326 -14.22 -5.74 -7.01
N THR A 327 -14.79 -4.63 -6.54
CA THR A 327 -15.91 -3.96 -7.24
C THR A 327 -15.52 -3.43 -8.62
N GLU A 328 -14.24 -3.23 -8.87
CA GLU A 328 -13.71 -2.80 -10.18
C GLU A 328 -13.45 -3.97 -11.15
N GLY A 329 -13.84 -5.18 -10.78
CA GLY A 329 -13.76 -6.38 -11.63
C GLY A 329 -12.40 -7.09 -11.62
N THR A 330 -11.50 -6.72 -10.71
CA THR A 330 -10.23 -7.43 -10.48
C THR A 330 -10.23 -8.02 -9.07
N ASP A 331 -9.97 -9.32 -8.96
CA ASP A 331 -9.74 -9.95 -7.65
C ASP A 331 -8.25 -9.81 -7.31
N PRO A 332 -7.85 -8.92 -6.38
CA PRO A 332 -6.44 -8.68 -6.08
C PRO A 332 -5.82 -9.88 -5.36
N VAL A 333 -4.52 -10.06 -5.48
CA VAL A 333 -3.78 -11.08 -4.71
C VAL A 333 -3.80 -10.68 -3.23
N LEU A 334 -4.32 -11.58 -2.39
CA LEU A 334 -4.35 -11.38 -0.96
C LEU A 334 -3.06 -11.90 -0.34
N MET A 335 -2.36 -11.07 0.40
CA MET A 335 -1.10 -11.41 1.08
C MET A 335 -1.27 -11.24 2.58
N LEU A 336 -1.00 -12.31 3.35
CA LEU A 336 -1.20 -12.37 4.80
C LEU A 336 0.13 -12.71 5.49
N ASP A 337 0.81 -11.69 6.03
CA ASP A 337 2.13 -11.83 6.63
C ASP A 337 2.05 -12.00 8.15
N ASP A 338 2.24 -13.21 8.65
CA ASP A 338 2.20 -13.63 10.08
C ASP A 338 0.94 -13.14 10.84
N VAL A 339 -0.15 -12.82 10.15
CA VAL A 339 -1.34 -12.14 10.72
C VAL A 339 -2.15 -13.07 11.62
N PHE A 340 -2.25 -14.35 11.26
CA PHE A 340 -3.08 -15.28 12.01
C PHE A 340 -2.59 -15.51 13.46
N ALA A 341 -1.31 -15.38 13.72
CA ALA A 341 -0.74 -15.49 15.07
C ALA A 341 -1.18 -14.34 16.00
N GLU A 342 -1.46 -13.16 15.43
CA GLU A 342 -1.83 -11.95 16.17
C GLU A 342 -3.34 -11.81 16.42
N LEU A 343 -4.16 -12.68 15.79
CA LEU A 343 -5.61 -12.58 15.83
C LEU A 343 -6.24 -13.60 16.78
N ASP A 344 -7.24 -13.15 17.53
CA ASP A 344 -8.10 -14.06 18.28
C ASP A 344 -8.97 -14.93 17.32
N ARG A 345 -9.65 -15.91 17.89
CA ARG A 345 -10.44 -16.87 17.11
C ARG A 345 -11.52 -16.22 16.25
N LYS A 346 -12.22 -15.17 16.74
CA LYS A 346 -13.30 -14.49 16.00
C LYS A 346 -12.74 -13.77 14.77
N ARG A 347 -11.67 -12.97 14.95
CA ARG A 347 -10.99 -12.24 13.88
C ARG A 347 -10.34 -13.15 12.86
N ARG A 348 -9.69 -14.23 13.34
CA ARG A 348 -9.09 -15.27 12.50
C ARG A 348 -10.13 -15.90 11.57
N SER A 349 -11.31 -16.28 12.10
CA SER A 349 -12.40 -16.85 11.30
C SER A 349 -13.01 -15.83 10.32
N ALA A 350 -13.06 -14.54 10.68
CA ALA A 350 -13.55 -13.50 9.78
C ALA A 350 -12.60 -13.30 8.59
N LEU A 351 -11.29 -13.22 8.86
CA LEU A 351 -10.26 -13.11 7.83
C LEU A 351 -10.23 -14.35 6.93
N ALA A 352 -10.32 -15.56 7.52
CA ALA A 352 -10.32 -16.80 6.77
C ALA A 352 -11.48 -16.90 5.77
N ARG A 353 -12.67 -16.43 6.14
CA ARG A 353 -13.83 -16.40 5.22
C ARG A 353 -13.57 -15.51 4.00
N VAL A 354 -13.02 -14.31 4.20
CA VAL A 354 -12.68 -13.42 3.08
C VAL A 354 -11.56 -14.00 2.23
N ALA A 355 -10.56 -14.60 2.87
CA ALA A 355 -9.45 -15.24 2.17
C ALA A 355 -9.89 -16.48 1.35
N ALA A 356 -10.86 -17.26 1.83
CA ALA A 356 -11.38 -18.42 1.10
C ALA A 356 -12.09 -18.04 -0.22
N ASP A 357 -12.63 -16.82 -0.31
CA ASP A 357 -13.29 -16.30 -1.51
C ASP A 357 -12.33 -15.64 -2.51
N ALA A 358 -11.05 -15.47 -2.16
CA ALA A 358 -10.07 -14.84 -3.03
C ALA A 358 -9.50 -15.82 -4.06
N GLU A 359 -9.25 -15.37 -5.30
CA GLU A 359 -8.65 -16.19 -6.36
C GLU A 359 -7.24 -16.69 -5.99
N GLN A 360 -6.47 -15.87 -5.24
CA GLN A 360 -5.16 -16.28 -4.70
C GLN A 360 -4.89 -15.67 -3.35
N VAL A 361 -4.40 -16.50 -2.43
CA VAL A 361 -3.95 -16.09 -1.09
C VAL A 361 -2.52 -16.59 -0.86
N LEU A 362 -1.62 -15.70 -0.52
CA LEU A 362 -0.25 -16.01 -0.13
C LEU A 362 -0.07 -15.68 1.35
N ILE A 363 0.31 -16.70 2.13
CA ILE A 363 0.32 -16.63 3.60
C ILE A 363 1.73 -16.90 4.10
N THR A 364 2.18 -16.19 5.12
CA THR A 364 3.33 -16.59 5.92
C THR A 364 2.86 -16.99 7.32
N ALA A 365 3.47 -18.02 7.88
CA ALA A 365 3.21 -18.45 9.24
C ALA A 365 4.48 -19.05 9.89
N ALA A 366 4.62 -18.86 11.20
CA ALA A 366 5.71 -19.48 11.96
C ALA A 366 5.53 -20.99 12.03
N VAL A 367 4.29 -21.44 12.24
CA VAL A 367 3.87 -22.84 12.27
C VAL A 367 2.62 -23.04 11.43
N ALA A 368 2.45 -24.21 10.85
CA ALA A 368 1.34 -24.49 9.94
C ALA A 368 -0.04 -24.48 10.64
N GLU A 369 -0.06 -24.75 11.95
CA GLU A 369 -1.24 -24.81 12.79
C GLU A 369 -1.89 -23.43 13.03
N ASP A 370 -1.15 -22.34 12.81
CA ASP A 370 -1.69 -21.00 12.88
C ASP A 370 -2.64 -20.69 11.73
N VAL A 371 -2.48 -21.37 10.59
CA VAL A 371 -3.29 -21.14 9.39
C VAL A 371 -4.61 -21.92 9.49
N PRO A 372 -5.76 -21.25 9.34
CA PRO A 372 -7.07 -21.92 9.36
C PRO A 372 -7.16 -23.02 8.30
N PRO A 373 -7.61 -24.24 8.69
CA PRO A 373 -7.69 -25.37 7.78
C PRO A 373 -8.67 -25.14 6.61
N GLU A 374 -9.63 -24.24 6.80
CA GLU A 374 -10.61 -23.88 5.80
C GLU A 374 -10.00 -23.28 4.53
N LEU A 375 -8.75 -22.79 4.61
CA LEU A 375 -8.03 -22.22 3.47
C LEU A 375 -7.41 -23.26 2.54
N ASP A 376 -7.36 -24.53 2.95
CA ASP A 376 -6.75 -25.64 2.18
C ASP A 376 -5.42 -25.27 1.50
N ALA A 377 -4.56 -24.58 2.25
CA ALA A 377 -3.36 -23.96 1.70
C ALA A 377 -2.27 -25.00 1.41
N VAL A 378 -1.69 -24.92 0.20
CA VAL A 378 -0.48 -25.67 -0.15
C VAL A 378 0.68 -25.19 0.72
N LYS A 379 1.35 -26.10 1.42
CA LYS A 379 2.44 -25.76 2.35
C LYS A 379 3.79 -25.78 1.64
N MET A 380 4.58 -24.74 1.90
CA MET A 380 5.96 -24.62 1.44
C MET A 380 6.85 -24.24 2.63
N GLU A 381 7.84 -25.09 2.94
CA GLU A 381 8.75 -24.83 4.05
C GLU A 381 9.87 -23.89 3.65
N VAL A 382 10.08 -22.85 4.46
CA VAL A 382 11.16 -21.87 4.32
C VAL A 382 12.17 -22.07 5.44
N GLN A 383 13.42 -22.31 5.07
CA GLN A 383 14.53 -22.49 5.99
C GLN A 383 15.62 -21.47 5.71
N ALA A 384 16.44 -21.17 6.71
CA ALA A 384 17.64 -20.39 6.53
C ALA A 384 18.85 -21.28 6.78
N VAL A 385 19.75 -21.32 5.80
CA VAL A 385 21.01 -22.08 5.88
C VAL A 385 22.17 -21.10 5.96
N GLN A 386 23.20 -21.50 6.71
CA GLN A 386 24.45 -20.74 6.75
C GLN A 386 25.28 -21.10 5.49
N ARG A 387 25.62 -20.08 4.69
CA ARG A 387 26.56 -20.20 3.58
C ARG A 387 27.71 -19.22 3.82
N ASP A 388 28.90 -19.75 4.02
CA ASP A 388 30.08 -18.97 4.38
C ASP A 388 29.82 -18.02 5.57
N THR A 389 29.87 -16.72 5.35
CA THR A 389 29.66 -15.69 6.38
C THR A 389 28.22 -15.15 6.39
N SER A 390 27.34 -15.60 5.48
CA SER A 390 25.97 -15.09 5.32
C SER A 390 24.93 -16.15 5.56
N ARG A 391 23.78 -15.72 6.08
CA ARG A 391 22.57 -16.54 6.24
C ARG A 391 21.68 -16.37 5.02
N VAL A 392 21.38 -17.44 4.31
CA VAL A 392 20.60 -17.43 3.05
C VAL A 392 19.31 -18.21 3.25
N SER A 393 18.20 -17.66 2.78
CA SER A 393 16.90 -18.33 2.78
C SER A 393 16.80 -19.33 1.65
N THR A 394 16.20 -20.49 1.93
CA THR A 394 15.99 -21.58 0.96
C THR A 394 14.60 -22.17 1.15
N ILE A 395 14.10 -22.84 0.12
CA ILE A 395 12.88 -23.63 0.18
C ILE A 395 13.28 -25.09 0.25
N SER A 396 12.75 -25.82 1.23
CA SER A 396 12.76 -27.27 1.22
C SER A 396 11.58 -27.77 0.38
N SER A 397 11.81 -28.82 -0.44
CA SER A 397 10.83 -29.37 -1.38
C SER A 397 9.46 -29.61 -0.73
N ALA A 398 8.40 -29.06 -1.36
CA ALA A 398 7.03 -29.19 -0.93
C ALA A 398 6.61 -30.65 -0.76
N SER A 399 6.09 -31.00 0.41
CA SER A 399 5.23 -32.18 0.55
C SER A 399 3.86 -31.80 -0.02
N THR A 400 3.64 -32.05 -1.29
CA THR A 400 2.33 -31.94 -1.95
C THR A 400 1.42 -33.06 -1.44
N SER A 401 0.75 -32.85 -0.33
CA SER A 401 -0.39 -33.69 0.03
C SER A 401 -1.66 -33.11 -0.60
N ARG A 402 -1.81 -33.20 -1.92
CA ARG A 402 -3.13 -33.26 -2.53
C ARG A 402 -3.65 -34.66 -2.23
N ALA A 403 -4.70 -34.77 -1.44
CA ALA A 403 -5.48 -35.98 -1.32
C ALA A 403 -5.93 -36.39 -2.73
N SER A 404 -5.37 -37.48 -3.24
CA SER A 404 -5.83 -38.10 -4.48
C SER A 404 -7.26 -38.56 -4.23
N VAL A 405 -8.24 -37.92 -4.89
CA VAL A 405 -9.58 -38.49 -5.05
C VAL A 405 -9.41 -39.70 -5.92
N SER A 406 -9.48 -40.89 -5.32
CA SER A 406 -9.52 -42.18 -5.98
C SER A 406 -10.82 -42.24 -6.79
N GLU A 407 -10.72 -42.25 -8.11
CA GLU A 407 -11.77 -42.72 -8.99
C GLU A 407 -12.03 -44.20 -8.67
N ALA A 408 -13.18 -44.46 -8.05
CA ALA A 408 -13.72 -45.80 -7.95
C ALA A 408 -14.18 -46.21 -9.36
N ALA A 409 -13.35 -47.04 -9.99
CA ALA A 409 -13.73 -47.73 -11.20
C ALA A 409 -14.91 -48.68 -10.90
N THR A 410 -16.08 -48.33 -11.37
CA THR A 410 -17.21 -49.24 -11.51
C THR A 410 -16.98 -50.16 -12.72
N SER A 411 -16.39 -51.29 -12.48
CA SER A 411 -16.46 -52.41 -13.39
C SER A 411 -17.85 -53.06 -13.28
N GLY A 412 -18.72 -52.74 -14.21
CA GLY A 412 -19.97 -53.46 -14.44
C GLY A 412 -19.73 -54.54 -15.46
N GLU A 413 -19.64 -55.78 -15.03
CA GLU A 413 -19.83 -56.97 -15.84
C GLU A 413 -21.22 -56.94 -16.45
N LEU A 414 -21.27 -57.03 -17.76
CA LEU A 414 -22.45 -57.46 -18.51
C LEU A 414 -22.16 -58.86 -19.03
N ASP A 415 -22.79 -59.84 -18.39
CA ASP A 415 -22.98 -61.14 -18.95
C ASP A 415 -24.48 -61.36 -19.27
N ARG A 416 -24.74 -61.68 -20.53
CA ARG A 416 -25.92 -62.17 -21.26
C ARG A 416 -26.67 -61.14 -22.10
#